data_53270c03bcf47df45212774ae22f4305
#
_entry.id   53270c03bcf47df45212774ae22f4305
#
_cell.length_a   1.000
_cell.length_b   1.000
_cell.length_c   1.000
_cell.angle_alpha   90.00
_cell.angle_beta   90.00
_cell.angle_gamma   90.00
#
_symmetry.space_group_name_H-M   'P 1'
#
loop_
_entity.id
_entity.type
_entity.pdbx_description
1 polymer ?
#
loop_
_entity_poly.entity_id
_entity_poly.type
_entity_poly.pdbx_seq_one_letter_code
_entity_poly.pdbx_strand_id
1 'polypeptide(L)'
;MEPLNKFQVPFFIHQLDLNKQLQILNIFTCNKKNLEKKDPVSDVYTDFFSKRNYTADVISILRDDLEELYSTTGFFSPSVSEVWIQQYTRACFMTPHNHGTTGFSAIYYIQFDPEEHEATRFISPLNNFVTGDNYEYKPEVEKGTLIFFPSVLMHYVRPTQSDKPRAILSFNIDDRL
;
A
#
# COMPACT_ATOMS: atom_id res chain seq x y z
N MET A 1 -10.64 23.53 28.61
CA MET A 1 -10.10 22.16 28.67
C MET A 1 -9.66 21.84 27.24
N GLU A 2 -8.36 21.66 27.00
CA GLU A 2 -7.85 21.33 25.67
C GLU A 2 -7.72 19.81 25.53
N PRO A 3 -8.14 19.22 24.40
CA PRO A 3 -7.97 17.79 24.19
C PRO A 3 -6.49 17.44 24.01
N LEU A 4 -6.03 16.42 24.71
CA LEU A 4 -4.67 15.93 24.63
C LEU A 4 -4.61 14.73 23.69
N ASN A 5 -4.18 14.95 22.45
CA ASN A 5 -3.98 13.86 21.47
C ASN A 5 -2.68 13.10 21.77
N LYS A 6 -2.78 11.96 22.47
CA LYS A 6 -1.62 11.13 22.83
C LYS A 6 -1.36 9.94 21.90
N PHE A 7 -2.32 9.59 21.06
CA PHE A 7 -2.18 8.44 20.15
C PHE A 7 -2.17 8.93 18.72
N GLN A 8 -1.01 8.83 18.08
CA GLN A 8 -0.85 9.13 16.66
C GLN A 8 -0.45 7.82 15.96
N VAL A 9 -1.06 7.56 14.81
CA VAL A 9 -0.65 6.49 13.93
C VAL A 9 0.34 7.08 12.92
N PRO A 10 1.59 6.59 12.86
CA PRO A 10 2.54 7.06 11.86
C PRO A 10 2.08 6.65 10.46
N PHE A 11 1.96 7.66 9.58
CA PHE A 11 1.50 7.48 8.21
C PHE A 11 2.33 8.41 7.33
N PHE A 12 3.09 7.84 6.39
CA PHE A 12 4.00 8.61 5.54
C PHE A 12 3.51 8.56 4.11
N ILE A 13 3.38 9.72 3.48
CA ILE A 13 2.96 9.85 2.09
C ILE A 13 3.94 10.77 1.38
N HIS A 14 4.50 10.34 0.28
CA HIS A 14 5.31 11.18 -0.59
C HIS A 14 5.21 10.77 -2.06
N GLN A 15 5.63 11.67 -2.93
CA GLN A 15 5.64 11.47 -4.37
C GLN A 15 7.05 11.02 -4.82
N LEU A 16 7.16 9.87 -5.46
CA LEU A 16 8.43 9.43 -6.02
C LEU A 16 8.85 10.33 -7.18
N ASP A 17 10.15 10.50 -7.37
CA ASP A 17 10.70 11.17 -8.55
C ASP A 17 10.36 10.39 -9.85
N LEU A 18 10.41 11.10 -10.98
CA LEU A 18 10.01 10.54 -12.27
C LEU A 18 10.86 9.33 -12.68
N ASN A 19 12.14 9.29 -12.34
CA ASN A 19 13.02 8.18 -12.71
C ASN A 19 12.61 6.88 -11.98
N LYS A 20 12.36 6.95 -10.65
CA LYS A 20 11.84 5.82 -9.87
C LYS A 20 10.48 5.36 -10.39
N GLN A 21 9.58 6.32 -10.72
CA GLN A 21 8.27 6.00 -11.32
C GLN A 21 8.40 5.22 -12.62
N LEU A 22 9.30 5.63 -13.52
CA LEU A 22 9.52 4.95 -14.80
C LEU A 22 10.11 3.55 -14.63
N GLN A 23 11.04 3.38 -13.69
CA GLN A 23 11.61 2.06 -13.39
C GLN A 23 10.56 1.08 -12.85
N ILE A 24 9.71 1.52 -11.90
CA ILE A 24 8.63 0.67 -11.36
C ILE A 24 7.56 0.41 -12.43
N LEU A 25 7.24 1.38 -13.27
CA LEU A 25 6.30 1.18 -14.39
C LEU A 25 6.83 0.13 -15.38
N ASN A 26 8.15 0.07 -15.62
CA ASN A 26 8.76 -0.97 -16.44
C ASN A 26 8.62 -2.35 -15.80
N ILE A 27 8.88 -2.48 -14.48
CA ILE A 27 8.65 -3.73 -13.72
C ILE A 27 7.20 -4.18 -13.89
N PHE A 28 6.23 -3.29 -13.67
CA PHE A 28 4.81 -3.59 -13.87
C PHE A 28 4.52 -4.08 -15.30
N THR A 29 5.01 -3.36 -16.30
CA THR A 29 4.74 -3.67 -17.72
C THR A 29 5.25 -5.06 -18.12
N CYS A 30 6.42 -5.45 -17.59
CA CYS A 30 7.01 -6.77 -17.84
C CYS A 30 6.24 -7.91 -17.11
N ASN A 31 5.64 -7.63 -15.97
CA ASN A 31 5.05 -8.64 -15.08
C ASN A 31 3.52 -8.70 -15.10
N LYS A 32 2.82 -7.68 -15.60
CA LYS A 32 1.34 -7.62 -15.58
C LYS A 32 0.63 -8.82 -16.23
N LYS A 33 1.28 -9.52 -17.14
CA LYS A 33 0.76 -10.75 -17.76
C LYS A 33 0.68 -11.95 -16.81
N ASN A 34 1.38 -11.88 -15.67
CA ASN A 34 1.44 -12.93 -14.65
C ASN A 34 0.40 -12.71 -13.54
N LEU A 35 -0.38 -11.63 -13.61
CA LEU A 35 -1.39 -11.32 -12.62
C LEU A 35 -2.61 -12.21 -12.81
N GLU A 36 -3.07 -12.84 -11.73
CA GLU A 36 -4.19 -13.78 -11.74
C GLU A 36 -5.17 -13.46 -10.61
N LYS A 37 -6.44 -13.79 -10.81
CA LYS A 37 -7.47 -13.73 -9.76
C LYS A 37 -7.45 -15.05 -8.98
N LYS A 38 -6.68 -15.10 -7.90
CA LYS A 38 -6.54 -16.30 -7.05
C LYS A 38 -6.85 -16.07 -5.57
N ASP A 39 -7.14 -14.82 -5.19
CA ASP A 39 -7.52 -14.50 -3.82
C ASP A 39 -8.92 -15.09 -3.53
N PRO A 40 -9.08 -15.91 -2.48
CA PRO A 40 -10.37 -16.56 -2.20
C PRO A 40 -11.41 -15.59 -1.61
N VAL A 41 -11.02 -14.42 -1.13
CA VAL A 41 -11.89 -13.46 -0.42
C VAL A 41 -11.95 -12.08 -1.05
N SER A 42 -11.13 -11.82 -2.06
CA SER A 42 -11.06 -10.53 -2.78
C SER A 42 -11.08 -10.77 -4.27
N ASP A 43 -11.63 -9.82 -5.03
CA ASP A 43 -11.63 -9.87 -6.49
C ASP A 43 -10.60 -8.88 -7.04
N VAL A 44 -9.36 -9.33 -7.21
CA VAL A 44 -8.22 -8.53 -7.67
C VAL A 44 -7.27 -9.39 -8.49
N TYR A 45 -6.69 -8.83 -9.53
CA TYR A 45 -5.58 -9.46 -10.26
C TYR A 45 -4.28 -9.21 -9.49
N THR A 46 -3.56 -10.28 -9.11
CA THR A 46 -2.32 -10.18 -8.31
C THR A 46 -1.34 -11.28 -8.66
N ASP A 47 -0.06 -11.04 -8.46
CA ASP A 47 1.00 -12.05 -8.48
C ASP A 47 1.44 -12.49 -7.07
N PHE A 48 0.67 -12.12 -6.02
CA PHE A 48 0.99 -12.47 -4.64
C PHE A 48 1.23 -13.98 -4.44
N PHE A 49 0.47 -14.81 -5.09
CA PHE A 49 0.57 -16.28 -5.01
C PHE A 49 1.54 -16.90 -6.03
N SER A 50 2.31 -16.08 -6.75
CA SER A 50 3.22 -16.52 -7.82
C SER A 50 4.67 -16.24 -7.44
N LYS A 51 5.61 -16.95 -8.10
CA LYS A 51 7.03 -16.63 -7.95
C LYS A 51 7.35 -15.29 -8.62
N ARG A 52 7.93 -14.38 -7.87
CA ARG A 52 8.34 -13.04 -8.30
C ARG A 52 9.86 -12.93 -8.34
N ASN A 53 10.40 -12.22 -9.31
CA ASN A 53 11.84 -12.05 -9.52
C ASN A 53 12.29 -10.58 -9.51
N TYR A 54 11.40 -9.63 -9.18
CA TYR A 54 11.67 -8.20 -9.21
C TYR A 54 11.81 -7.57 -7.81
N THR A 55 11.72 -8.35 -6.74
CA THR A 55 11.83 -7.84 -5.36
C THR A 55 13.12 -7.07 -5.11
N ALA A 56 14.25 -7.62 -5.55
CA ALA A 56 15.56 -6.97 -5.38
C ALA A 56 15.66 -5.65 -6.18
N ASP A 57 15.05 -5.59 -7.36
CA ASP A 57 15.04 -4.39 -8.18
C ASP A 57 14.21 -3.29 -7.50
N VAL A 58 13.04 -3.62 -6.96
CA VAL A 58 12.18 -2.68 -6.22
C VAL A 58 12.90 -2.13 -5.00
N ILE A 59 13.55 -2.99 -4.20
CA ILE A 59 14.34 -2.57 -3.04
C ILE A 59 15.47 -1.61 -3.47
N SER A 60 16.15 -1.92 -4.58
CA SER A 60 17.21 -1.06 -5.10
C SER A 60 16.70 0.30 -5.56
N ILE A 61 15.55 0.34 -6.22
CA ILE A 61 14.91 1.60 -6.68
C ILE A 61 14.48 2.47 -5.49
N LEU A 62 13.93 1.87 -4.45
CA LEU A 62 13.36 2.55 -3.28
C LEU A 62 14.34 2.68 -2.11
N ARG A 63 15.64 2.43 -2.32
CA ARG A 63 16.64 2.40 -1.25
C ARG A 63 16.58 3.64 -0.35
N ASP A 64 16.65 4.83 -0.94
CA ASP A 64 16.71 6.08 -0.18
C ASP A 64 15.42 6.32 0.61
N ASP A 65 14.26 6.00 0.01
CA ASP A 65 12.94 6.13 0.66
C ASP A 65 12.81 5.16 1.85
N LEU A 66 13.37 3.96 1.71
CA LEU A 66 13.41 2.96 2.77
C LEU A 66 14.37 3.37 3.89
N GLU A 67 15.55 3.89 3.56
CA GLU A 67 16.52 4.39 4.55
C GLU A 67 15.95 5.56 5.34
N GLU A 68 15.22 6.47 4.71
CA GLU A 68 14.51 7.58 5.38
C GLU A 68 13.43 7.03 6.34
N LEU A 69 12.61 6.08 5.89
CA LEU A 69 11.62 5.43 6.75
C LEU A 69 12.29 4.77 7.97
N TYR A 70 13.36 4.01 7.76
CA TYR A 70 14.05 3.29 8.83
C TYR A 70 14.63 4.24 9.88
N SER A 71 15.25 5.33 9.43
CA SER A 71 15.80 6.34 10.33
C SER A 71 14.71 7.05 11.14
N THR A 72 13.55 7.28 10.53
CA THR A 72 12.43 7.99 11.16
C THR A 72 11.66 7.12 12.14
N THR A 73 11.53 5.83 11.86
CA THR A 73 10.74 4.89 12.66
C THR A 73 11.56 4.14 13.71
N GLY A 74 12.89 4.20 13.63
CA GLY A 74 13.79 3.53 14.57
C GLY A 74 13.89 2.03 14.36
N PHE A 75 13.67 1.53 13.14
CA PHE A 75 13.94 0.13 12.81
C PHE A 75 15.39 -0.23 13.07
N PHE A 76 15.63 -1.39 13.71
CA PHE A 76 16.96 -1.86 14.06
C PHE A 76 17.57 -2.74 12.97
N SER A 77 16.81 -3.69 12.44
CA SER A 77 17.25 -4.64 11.40
C SER A 77 16.16 -4.85 10.35
N PRO A 78 15.77 -3.77 9.61
CA PRO A 78 14.66 -3.82 8.70
C PRO A 78 14.94 -4.72 7.49
N SER A 79 13.91 -5.39 7.03
CA SER A 79 13.93 -6.15 5.78
C SER A 79 12.61 -6.06 5.05
N VAL A 80 12.66 -5.86 3.74
CA VAL A 80 11.48 -6.02 2.89
C VAL A 80 11.23 -7.51 2.69
N SER A 81 10.11 -8.02 3.18
CA SER A 81 9.81 -9.45 3.18
C SER A 81 9.08 -9.91 1.93
N GLU A 82 8.16 -9.11 1.42
CA GLU A 82 7.34 -9.45 0.26
C GLU A 82 7.10 -8.20 -0.59
N VAL A 83 7.12 -8.38 -1.91
CA VAL A 83 6.77 -7.35 -2.88
C VAL A 83 5.84 -7.97 -3.90
N TRP A 84 4.68 -7.37 -4.16
CA TRP A 84 3.71 -7.88 -5.15
C TRP A 84 2.99 -6.76 -5.87
N ILE A 85 2.42 -7.09 -7.03
CA ILE A 85 1.61 -6.18 -7.84
C ILE A 85 0.15 -6.57 -7.72
N GLN A 86 -0.72 -5.55 -7.70
CA GLN A 86 -2.16 -5.71 -7.78
C GLN A 86 -2.73 -4.80 -8.86
N GLN A 87 -3.68 -5.31 -9.63
CA GLN A 87 -4.41 -4.56 -10.62
C GLN A 87 -5.93 -4.72 -10.42
N TYR A 88 -6.61 -3.60 -10.41
CA TYR A 88 -8.06 -3.50 -10.26
C TYR A 88 -8.66 -2.99 -11.55
N THR A 89 -9.67 -3.66 -12.03
CA THR A 89 -10.58 -3.23 -13.10
C THR A 89 -11.98 -3.10 -12.54
N ARG A 90 -12.98 -2.79 -13.36
CA ARG A 90 -14.38 -2.64 -12.91
C ARG A 90 -14.82 -3.80 -12.04
N ALA A 91 -15.49 -3.48 -10.95
CA ALA A 91 -15.98 -4.37 -9.89
C ALA A 91 -14.90 -5.06 -9.04
N CYS A 92 -13.61 -4.97 -9.39
CA CYS A 92 -12.54 -5.49 -8.54
C CYS A 92 -12.50 -4.75 -7.18
N PHE A 93 -12.25 -5.52 -6.11
CA PHE A 93 -12.19 -5.03 -4.73
C PHE A 93 -11.17 -5.81 -3.91
N MET A 94 -10.81 -5.25 -2.76
CA MET A 94 -10.04 -5.93 -1.73
C MET A 94 -10.81 -5.84 -0.41
N THR A 95 -11.04 -6.99 0.23
CA THR A 95 -11.69 -7.04 1.55
C THR A 95 -10.85 -6.37 2.63
N PRO A 96 -11.46 -5.91 3.75
CA PRO A 96 -10.71 -5.41 4.90
C PRO A 96 -9.73 -6.46 5.43
N HIS A 97 -8.44 -6.09 5.51
CA HIS A 97 -7.36 -6.94 5.99
C HIS A 97 -6.23 -6.09 6.58
N ASN A 98 -5.28 -6.74 7.24
CA ASN A 98 -4.00 -6.16 7.67
C ASN A 98 -2.86 -7.13 7.32
N HIS A 99 -1.62 -6.72 7.57
CA HIS A 99 -0.43 -7.50 7.24
C HIS A 99 0.34 -8.00 8.48
N GLY A 100 -0.32 -8.01 9.65
CA GLY A 100 0.29 -8.48 10.90
C GLY A 100 0.30 -7.43 12.00
N THR A 101 0.95 -7.74 13.10
CA THR A 101 0.93 -6.92 14.32
C THR A 101 2.15 -5.99 14.46
N THR A 102 3.18 -6.21 13.66
CA THR A 102 4.46 -5.46 13.69
C THR A 102 4.86 -5.03 12.30
N GLY A 103 5.80 -4.09 12.21
CA GLY A 103 6.34 -3.61 10.95
C GLY A 103 5.48 -2.57 10.24
N PHE A 104 5.87 -2.29 9.01
CA PHE A 104 5.17 -1.39 8.09
C PHE A 104 4.80 -2.12 6.81
N SER A 105 3.72 -1.67 6.21
CA SER A 105 3.34 -2.03 4.84
C SER A 105 3.41 -0.80 3.95
N ALA A 106 3.56 -1.01 2.66
CA ALA A 106 3.62 0.06 1.69
C ALA A 106 2.68 -0.18 0.52
N ILE A 107 2.19 0.93 -0.04
CA ILE A 107 1.41 0.97 -1.27
C ILE A 107 2.01 2.05 -2.18
N TYR A 108 2.43 1.66 -3.37
CA TYR A 108 2.85 2.58 -4.42
C TYR A 108 1.85 2.56 -5.57
N TYR A 109 1.33 3.72 -5.98
CA TYR A 109 0.33 3.86 -7.02
C TYR A 109 1.00 3.94 -8.41
N ILE A 110 1.09 2.79 -9.12
CA ILE A 110 1.71 2.69 -10.46
C ILE A 110 0.80 3.33 -11.52
N GLN A 111 -0.50 3.00 -11.47
CA GLN A 111 -1.54 3.55 -12.34
C GLN A 111 -2.69 4.02 -11.47
N PHE A 112 -2.96 5.29 -11.49
CA PHE A 112 -4.02 5.91 -10.73
C PHE A 112 -4.49 7.20 -11.42
N ASP A 113 -5.79 7.39 -11.47
CA ASP A 113 -6.45 8.60 -11.96
C ASP A 113 -7.42 9.04 -10.85
N PRO A 114 -7.17 10.17 -10.16
CA PRO A 114 -7.99 10.58 -9.01
C PRO A 114 -9.45 10.93 -9.36
N GLU A 115 -9.75 11.18 -10.65
CA GLU A 115 -11.12 11.41 -11.11
C GLU A 115 -11.90 10.10 -11.32
N GLU A 116 -11.20 8.99 -11.52
CA GLU A 116 -11.78 7.69 -11.87
C GLU A 116 -11.66 6.65 -10.75
N HIS A 117 -10.63 6.78 -9.90
CA HIS A 117 -10.28 5.76 -8.93
C HIS A 117 -10.40 6.27 -7.49
N GLU A 118 -10.81 5.38 -6.60
CA GLU A 118 -10.64 5.61 -5.16
C GLU A 118 -9.29 5.09 -4.66
N ALA A 119 -8.69 5.83 -3.73
CA ALA A 119 -7.53 5.37 -2.97
C ALA A 119 -7.90 4.22 -2.03
N THR A 120 -6.91 3.47 -1.58
CA THR A 120 -7.05 2.51 -0.47
C THR A 120 -7.56 3.25 0.76
N ARG A 121 -8.55 2.66 1.44
CA ARG A 121 -9.13 3.19 2.67
C ARG A 121 -8.55 2.49 3.88
N PHE A 122 -8.33 3.24 4.93
CA PHE A 122 -7.79 2.76 6.20
C PHE A 122 -8.82 2.94 7.28
N ILE A 123 -9.03 1.90 8.10
CA ILE A 123 -9.95 1.92 9.24
C ILE A 123 -9.14 2.29 10.47
N SER A 124 -9.57 3.33 11.18
CA SER A 124 -8.95 3.74 12.43
C SER A 124 -9.05 2.61 13.48
N PRO A 125 -7.98 2.34 14.23
CA PRO A 125 -8.04 1.41 15.35
C PRO A 125 -8.87 1.95 16.53
N LEU A 126 -9.24 3.22 16.48
CA LEU A 126 -10.06 3.90 17.50
C LEU A 126 -11.37 4.37 16.87
N ASN A 127 -12.47 4.12 17.57
CA ASN A 127 -13.79 4.60 17.19
C ASN A 127 -14.07 5.98 17.77
N ASN A 128 -15.12 6.63 17.26
CA ASN A 128 -15.71 7.78 17.93
C ASN A 128 -16.27 7.35 19.29
N PHE A 129 -15.72 7.89 20.38
CA PHE A 129 -16.11 7.51 21.73
C PHE A 129 -17.52 7.97 22.13
N VAL A 130 -18.14 8.88 21.36
CA VAL A 130 -19.49 9.38 21.62
C VAL A 130 -20.54 8.59 20.84
N THR A 131 -20.28 8.35 19.54
CA THR A 131 -21.27 7.70 18.64
C THR A 131 -20.98 6.22 18.41
N GLY A 132 -19.77 5.74 18.71
CA GLY A 132 -19.32 4.37 18.40
C GLY A 132 -18.93 4.14 16.94
N ASP A 133 -19.04 5.16 16.07
CA ASP A 133 -18.74 5.04 14.66
C ASP A 133 -17.24 4.80 14.40
N ASN A 134 -16.95 4.00 13.41
CA ASN A 134 -15.59 3.82 12.92
C ASN A 134 -15.14 5.06 12.12
N TYR A 135 -13.93 5.53 12.38
CA TYR A 135 -13.30 6.51 11.50
C TYR A 135 -12.58 5.81 10.35
N GLU A 136 -12.79 6.31 9.15
CA GLU A 136 -12.04 5.90 7.97
C GLU A 136 -11.17 7.05 7.47
N TYR A 137 -9.96 6.73 7.04
CA TYR A 137 -9.08 7.64 6.36
C TYR A 137 -8.90 7.20 4.90
N LYS A 138 -9.16 8.11 3.98
CA LYS A 138 -8.86 7.97 2.56
C LYS A 138 -7.81 9.01 2.20
N PRO A 139 -6.56 8.62 1.92
CA PRO A 139 -5.51 9.55 1.55
C PRO A 139 -5.80 10.19 0.18
N GLU A 140 -5.36 11.42 0.01
CA GLU A 140 -5.27 12.06 -1.31
C GLU A 140 -4.02 11.55 -2.00
N VAL A 141 -4.19 10.89 -3.13
CA VAL A 141 -3.11 10.25 -3.88
C VAL A 141 -3.28 10.46 -5.38
N GLU A 142 -2.16 10.35 -6.07
CA GLU A 142 -2.09 10.34 -7.53
C GLU A 142 -1.12 9.24 -8.01
N LYS A 143 -0.96 9.11 -9.31
CA LYS A 143 0.08 8.24 -9.88
C LYS A 143 1.45 8.66 -9.36
N GLY A 144 2.23 7.71 -8.88
CA GLY A 144 3.58 7.95 -8.34
C GLY A 144 3.62 8.19 -6.82
N THR A 145 2.47 8.26 -6.15
CA THR A 145 2.41 8.36 -4.69
C THR A 145 2.84 7.04 -4.04
N LEU A 146 3.73 7.13 -3.06
CA LEU A 146 4.14 6.04 -2.17
C LEU A 146 3.63 6.33 -0.75
N ILE A 147 3.00 5.34 -0.13
CA ILE A 147 2.48 5.39 1.23
C ILE A 147 3.17 4.31 2.06
N PHE A 148 3.64 4.68 3.27
CA PHE A 148 4.01 3.73 4.31
C PHE A 148 3.05 3.86 5.50
N PHE A 149 2.62 2.73 6.05
CA PHE A 149 1.69 2.68 7.18
C PHE A 149 1.97 1.45 8.05
N PRO A 150 1.66 1.48 9.36
CA PRO A 150 1.81 0.31 10.22
C PRO A 150 1.01 -0.89 9.70
N SER A 151 1.65 -2.06 9.63
CA SER A 151 1.06 -3.30 9.09
C SER A 151 -0.21 -3.74 9.81
N VAL A 152 -0.39 -3.32 11.07
CA VAL A 152 -1.59 -3.61 11.88
C VAL A 152 -2.84 -2.86 11.41
N LEU A 153 -2.72 -1.81 10.62
CA LEU A 153 -3.86 -1.03 10.17
C LEU A 153 -4.73 -1.82 9.18
N MET A 154 -5.99 -1.99 9.57
CA MET A 154 -7.01 -2.54 8.68
C MET A 154 -7.22 -1.60 7.49
N HIS A 155 -7.17 -2.15 6.29
CA HIS A 155 -7.38 -1.38 5.06
C HIS A 155 -8.08 -2.23 4.00
N TYR A 156 -8.68 -1.54 3.02
CA TYR A 156 -9.46 -2.19 1.96
C TYR A 156 -9.59 -1.31 0.72
N VAL A 157 -10.07 -1.90 -0.36
CA VAL A 157 -10.42 -1.21 -1.61
C VAL A 157 -11.85 -1.51 -1.95
N ARG A 158 -12.68 -0.48 -2.12
CA ARG A 158 -14.08 -0.61 -2.57
C ARG A 158 -14.13 -1.14 -4.01
N PRO A 159 -15.26 -1.78 -4.41
CA PRO A 159 -15.45 -2.19 -5.79
C PRO A 159 -15.22 -1.02 -6.76
N THR A 160 -14.26 -1.19 -7.67
CA THR A 160 -13.86 -0.18 -8.66
C THR A 160 -14.99 0.10 -9.63
N GLN A 161 -15.34 1.36 -9.83
CA GLN A 161 -16.42 1.76 -10.73
C GLN A 161 -15.93 2.05 -12.16
N SER A 162 -14.64 2.33 -12.32
CA SER A 162 -14.02 2.67 -13.59
C SER A 162 -13.58 1.45 -14.40
N ASP A 163 -13.62 1.56 -15.73
CA ASP A 163 -13.03 0.60 -16.66
C ASP A 163 -11.52 0.85 -16.85
N LYS A 164 -11.02 2.03 -16.48
CA LYS A 164 -9.57 2.29 -16.46
C LYS A 164 -8.91 1.43 -15.38
N PRO A 165 -7.80 0.75 -15.68
CA PRO A 165 -7.13 -0.06 -14.67
C PRO A 165 -6.43 0.83 -13.62
N ARG A 166 -6.66 0.51 -12.35
CA ARG A 166 -5.87 0.98 -11.21
C ARG A 166 -4.83 -0.08 -10.88
N ALA A 167 -3.55 0.28 -10.80
CA ALA A 167 -2.49 -0.66 -10.46
C ALA A 167 -1.62 -0.12 -9.32
N ILE A 168 -1.28 -1.00 -8.39
CA ILE A 168 -0.39 -0.70 -7.25
C ILE A 168 0.70 -1.75 -7.15
N LEU A 169 1.83 -1.34 -6.56
CA LEU A 169 2.85 -2.21 -6.01
C LEU A 169 2.73 -2.14 -4.49
N SER A 170 2.68 -3.29 -3.84
CA SER A 170 2.62 -3.39 -2.39
C SER A 170 3.81 -4.19 -1.86
N PHE A 171 4.25 -3.89 -0.64
CA PHE A 171 5.28 -4.66 0.04
C PHE A 171 5.19 -4.51 1.55
N ASN A 172 5.78 -5.47 2.26
CA ASN A 172 5.88 -5.50 3.71
C ASN A 172 7.32 -5.28 4.16
N ILE A 173 7.45 -4.59 5.29
CA ILE A 173 8.73 -4.28 5.94
C ILE A 173 8.65 -4.79 7.37
N ASP A 174 9.50 -5.75 7.69
CA ASP A 174 9.61 -6.34 9.02
C ASP A 174 10.91 -5.88 9.68
N ASP A 175 10.89 -5.73 11.00
CA ASP A 175 12.10 -5.57 11.79
C ASP A 175 12.47 -6.92 12.40
N ARG A 176 13.62 -7.45 12.01
CA ARG A 176 14.13 -8.70 12.56
C ARG A 176 14.88 -8.40 13.84
N LEU A 177 14.20 -8.55 14.97
CA LEU A 177 14.79 -8.52 16.30
C LEU A 177 15.66 -9.74 16.54
#